data_7bcf6b86ac054380a306ae99054f0d75
#
_entry.id   7bcf6b86ac054380a306ae99054f0d75
#
_cell.length_a   1.000
_cell.length_b   1.000
_cell.length_c   1.000
_cell.angle_alpha   90.00
_cell.angle_beta   90.00
_cell.angle_gamma   90.00
#
_symmetry.space_group_name_H-M   'P 1'
#
loop_
_entity.id
_entity.type
_entity.pdbx_description
1 polymer ?
#
loop_
_entity_poly.entity_id
_entity_poly.type
_entity_poly.pdbx_seq_one_letter_code
_entity_poly.pdbx_strand_id
1 'polypeptide(L)' 'MQVRLRWHMITHDIGNRIRFLRNQMNLSQEKLALKAGIDRTYLAGIESGKRNATIISLEKIVDALEISLKDFFDFERNC' A
#
# COMPACT_ATOMS: atom_id res chain seq x y z
N MET A 1 11.34 6.36 24.43
CA MET A 1 11.03 6.71 23.05
C MET A 1 11.24 5.52 22.14
N GLN A 2 10.25 5.18 21.37
CA GLN A 2 10.25 3.95 20.57
C GLN A 2 10.46 4.21 19.07
N VAL A 3 11.33 5.14 18.77
CA VAL A 3 11.52 5.57 17.39
C VAL A 3 11.96 4.41 16.48
N ARG A 4 12.86 3.58 16.97
CA ARG A 4 13.42 2.51 16.14
C ARG A 4 12.41 1.45 15.74
N LEU A 5 11.25 1.40 16.40
CA LEU A 5 10.23 0.42 16.06
C LEU A 5 9.31 0.92 14.95
N ARG A 6 9.40 2.19 14.59
CA ARG A 6 8.46 2.78 13.65
C ARG A 6 8.61 2.26 12.23
N TRP A 7 9.83 1.91 11.83
CA TRP A 7 10.02 1.45 10.47
C TRP A 7 9.30 0.12 10.22
N HIS A 8 9.07 -0.70 11.27
CA HIS A 8 8.23 -1.89 11.13
C HIS A 8 6.79 -1.51 10.87
N MET A 9 6.36 -0.42 11.49
CA MET A 9 4.96 0.00 11.39
C MET A 9 4.66 0.64 10.05
N ILE A 10 5.64 1.22 9.39
CA ILE A 10 5.40 1.86 8.10
C ILE A 10 4.93 0.86 7.05
N THR A 11 5.46 -0.36 7.06
CA THR A 11 5.00 -1.37 6.11
C THR A 11 3.55 -1.74 6.37
N HIS A 12 3.16 -1.85 7.64
CA HIS A 12 1.75 -2.10 7.98
C HIS A 12 0.87 -0.93 7.61
N ASP A 13 1.33 0.29 7.89
CA ASP A 13 0.54 1.48 7.57
C ASP A 13 0.29 1.60 6.08
N ILE A 14 1.33 1.39 5.28
CA ILE A 14 1.21 1.44 3.83
C ILE A 14 0.30 0.34 3.34
N GLY A 15 0.47 -0.88 3.84
CA GLY A 15 -0.37 -2.00 3.46
C GLY A 15 -1.84 -1.76 3.78
N ASN A 16 -2.11 -1.25 4.97
CA ASN A 16 -3.48 -0.93 5.38
C ASN A 16 -4.07 0.19 4.53
N ARG A 17 -3.28 1.19 4.19
CA ARG A 17 -3.73 2.29 3.35
C ARG A 17 -4.12 1.79 1.97
N ILE A 18 -3.28 0.93 1.38
CA ILE A 18 -3.58 0.33 0.08
C ILE A 18 -4.90 -0.44 0.15
N ARG A 19 -5.04 -1.28 1.17
CA ARG A 19 -6.25 -2.09 1.33
C ARG A 19 -7.49 -1.22 1.48
N PHE A 20 -7.38 -0.17 2.28
CA PHE A 20 -8.50 0.76 2.49
C PHE A 20 -8.95 1.39 1.18
N LEU A 21 -7.99 1.92 0.43
CA LEU A 21 -8.30 2.59 -0.84
C LEU A 21 -8.80 1.59 -1.88
N ARG A 22 -8.21 0.40 -1.91
CA ARG A 22 -8.64 -0.64 -2.82
C ARG A 22 -10.09 -1.03 -2.56
N ASN A 23 -10.43 -1.19 -1.29
CA ASN A 23 -11.80 -1.56 -0.91
C ASN A 23 -12.79 -0.45 -1.27
N GLN A 24 -12.38 0.80 -1.16
CA GLN A 24 -13.25 1.90 -1.56
C GLN A 24 -13.56 1.90 -3.05
N MET A 25 -12.66 1.32 -3.86
CA MET A 25 -12.89 1.17 -5.29
C MET A 25 -13.55 -0.16 -5.64
N ASN A 26 -13.86 -0.97 -4.63
CA ASN A 26 -14.45 -2.29 -4.82
C ASN A 26 -13.57 -3.20 -5.69
N LEU A 27 -12.25 -3.08 -5.53
CA LEU A 27 -11.30 -3.89 -6.28
C LEU A 27 -10.82 -5.06 -5.41
N SER A 28 -10.73 -6.25 -6.02
CA SER A 28 -10.04 -7.36 -5.38
C SER A 28 -8.53 -7.13 -5.47
N GLN A 29 -7.75 -7.87 -4.67
CA GLN A 29 -6.30 -7.81 -4.79
C GLN A 29 -5.86 -8.16 -6.21
N GLU A 30 -6.47 -9.17 -6.78
CA GLU A 30 -6.12 -9.60 -8.13
C GLU A 30 -6.36 -8.49 -9.14
N LYS A 31 -7.49 -7.81 -9.04
CA LYS A 31 -7.81 -6.73 -9.97
C LYS A 31 -6.89 -5.53 -9.79
N LEU A 32 -6.56 -5.19 -8.55
CA LEU A 32 -5.63 -4.10 -8.34
C LEU A 32 -4.24 -4.45 -8.86
N ALA A 33 -3.78 -5.66 -8.61
CA ALA A 33 -2.47 -6.10 -9.10
C ALA A 33 -2.43 -6.05 -10.62
N LEU A 34 -3.48 -6.51 -11.27
CA LEU A 34 -3.58 -6.47 -12.73
C LEU A 34 -3.55 -5.04 -13.23
N LYS A 35 -4.32 -4.16 -12.61
CA LYS A 35 -4.39 -2.76 -13.00
C LYS A 35 -3.06 -2.05 -12.79
N ALA A 36 -2.33 -2.40 -11.73
CA ALA A 36 -1.04 -1.79 -11.42
C ALA A 36 0.11 -2.43 -12.19
N GLY A 37 -0.13 -3.57 -12.83
CA GLY A 37 0.92 -4.27 -13.57
C GLY A 37 1.95 -4.92 -12.65
N ILE A 38 1.51 -5.42 -11.50
CA ILE A 38 2.40 -6.11 -10.56
C ILE A 38 1.83 -7.48 -10.23
N ASP A 39 2.69 -8.33 -9.67
CA ASP A 39 2.29 -9.67 -9.27
C ASP A 39 1.35 -9.61 -8.07
N ARG A 40 0.30 -10.44 -8.10
CA ARG A 40 -0.69 -10.47 -7.03
C ARG A 40 -0.07 -10.88 -5.70
N THR A 41 0.83 -11.86 -5.72
CA THR A 41 1.48 -12.33 -4.48
C THR A 41 2.30 -11.23 -3.85
N TYR A 42 2.98 -10.44 -4.68
CA TYR A 42 3.74 -9.29 -4.22
C TYR A 42 2.82 -8.25 -3.57
N LEU A 43 1.71 -7.94 -4.23
CA LEU A 43 0.74 -6.99 -3.67
C LEU A 43 0.19 -7.51 -2.34
N ALA A 44 -0.15 -8.79 -2.27
CA ALA A 44 -0.66 -9.36 -1.03
C ALA A 44 0.35 -9.23 0.10
N GLY A 45 1.63 -9.43 -0.20
CA GLY A 45 2.69 -9.25 0.79
C GLY A 45 2.80 -7.82 1.27
N ILE A 46 2.65 -6.86 0.36
CA ILE A 46 2.68 -5.44 0.71
C ILE A 46 1.47 -5.09 1.60
N GLU A 47 0.29 -5.56 1.24
CA GLU A 47 -0.91 -5.26 2.03
C GLU A 47 -0.85 -5.86 3.42
N SER A 48 -0.19 -7.00 3.57
CA SER A 48 -0.06 -7.64 4.89
C SER A 48 1.07 -7.05 5.72
N GLY A 49 1.88 -6.15 5.15
CA GLY A 49 3.01 -5.57 5.83
C GLY A 49 4.25 -6.45 5.86
N LYS A 50 4.22 -7.58 5.17
CA LYS A 50 5.34 -8.53 5.17
C LYS A 50 6.39 -8.20 4.11
N ARG A 51 6.05 -7.39 3.14
CA ARG A 51 6.96 -7.01 2.07
C ARG A 51 7.01 -5.50 1.95
N ASN A 52 8.20 -4.98 1.66
CA ASN A 52 8.37 -3.56 1.37
C ASN A 52 8.06 -3.32 -0.10
N ALA A 53 7.27 -2.31 -0.37
CA ALA A 53 7.08 -1.87 -1.74
C ALA A 53 8.28 -1.04 -2.15
N THR A 54 8.80 -1.29 -3.36
CA THR A 54 9.76 -0.36 -3.93
C THR A 54 9.02 0.93 -4.28
N ILE A 55 9.77 2.01 -4.44
CA ILE A 55 9.17 3.28 -4.82
C ILE A 55 8.44 3.16 -6.14
N ILE A 56 9.03 2.44 -7.10
CA ILE A 56 8.41 2.26 -8.40
C ILE A 56 7.13 1.44 -8.28
N SER A 57 7.15 0.36 -7.50
CA SER A 57 5.96 -0.46 -7.30
C SER A 57 4.87 0.32 -6.60
N LEU A 58 5.24 1.13 -5.61
CA LEU A 58 4.27 1.95 -4.91
C LEU A 58 3.62 2.95 -5.85
N GLU A 59 4.40 3.56 -6.72
CA GLU A 59 3.86 4.49 -7.71
C GLU A 59 2.84 3.79 -8.60
N LYS A 60 3.15 2.58 -9.06
CA LYS A 60 2.22 1.82 -9.90
C LYS A 60 0.92 1.53 -9.17
N ILE A 61 1.01 1.18 -7.90
CA ILE A 61 -0.18 0.91 -7.09
C ILE A 61 -1.01 2.18 -6.91
N VAL A 62 -0.35 3.28 -6.58
CA VAL A 62 -1.03 4.55 -6.35
C VAL A 62 -1.71 5.04 -7.63
N ASP A 63 -1.03 4.91 -8.77
CA ASP A 63 -1.64 5.26 -10.05
C ASP A 63 -2.87 4.40 -10.33
N ALA A 64 -2.78 3.11 -10.03
CA ALA A 64 -3.91 2.21 -10.23
C ALA A 64 -5.08 2.55 -9.32
N LEU A 65 -4.79 3.13 -8.15
CA LEU A 65 -5.81 3.60 -7.23
C LEU A 65 -6.37 4.98 -7.61
N GLU A 66 -5.80 5.60 -8.65
CA GLU A 66 -6.31 6.85 -9.23
C GLU A 66 -6.25 8.01 -8.25
N ILE A 67 -5.21 8.06 -7.43
CA ILE A 67 -4.98 9.18 -6.53
C ILE A 67 -3.53 9.62 -6.66
N SER A 68 -3.22 10.81 -6.13
CA SER A 68 -1.86 11.31 -6.11
C SER A 68 -1.07 10.66 -4.99
N LEU A 69 0.25 10.70 -5.08
CA LEU A 69 1.10 10.24 -3.99
C LEU A 69 0.84 11.06 -2.72
N LYS A 70 0.60 12.34 -2.89
CA LYS A 70 0.28 13.20 -1.75
C LYS A 70 -0.97 12.70 -1.03
N ASP A 71 -2.03 12.42 -1.77
CA ASP A 71 -3.28 11.97 -1.18
C ASP A 71 -3.12 10.58 -0.60
N PHE A 72 -2.31 9.74 -1.26
CA PHE A 72 -2.06 8.39 -0.73
C PHE A 72 -1.48 8.47 0.68
N PHE A 73 -0.53 9.37 0.92
CA PHE A 73 0.13 9.49 2.22
C PHE A 73 -0.60 10.39 3.20
N ASP A 74 -1.78 10.87 2.84
CA ASP A 74 -2.58 11.71 3.73
C ASP A 74 -3.41 10.82 4.65
N PHE A 75 -2.75 10.24 5.64
CA PHE A 75 -3.43 9.42 6.64
C PHE A 75 -2.66 9.51 7.95
N GLU A 76 -3.37 9.29 9.04
CA GLU A 76 -2.74 9.29 10.35
C GLU A 76 -2.12 7.94 10.64
N ARG A 77 -0.94 7.98 11.22
CA ARG A 77 -0.23 6.78 11.60
C ARG A 77 -0.51 6.47 13.07
N ASN A 78 -0.74 5.19 13.34
CA ASN A 78 -0.89 4.70 14.70
C ASN A 78 0.47 4.33 15.22
N CYS A 79 0.99 5.11 16.15
CA CYS A 79 2.30 4.85 16.73
C CYS A 79 2.18 4.49 18.19
#